data_2019f1b6a8e43444a91e15ddf004a3e2
#
_entry.id   2019f1b6a8e43444a91e15ddf004a3e2
#
_cell.length_a   1.000
_cell.length_b   1.000
_cell.length_c   1.000
_cell.angle_alpha   90.00
_cell.angle_beta   90.00
_cell.angle_gamma   90.00
#
_symmetry.space_group_name_H-M   'P 1'
#
loop_
_entity.id
_entity.type
_entity.pdbx_description
1 polymer ?
#
loop_
_entity_poly.entity_id
_entity_poly.type
_entity_poly.pdbx_seq_one_letter_code
_entity_poly.pdbx_strand_id
1 'polypeptide(L)'
;MKKYPKIGIRPTIDGRQGGVRESLEEKTMNLAKAVAELISSNLKNGDGSPVECVIADSTIGRVAESAACAEKFEREGVGSTITVTSCWCYGAETMDMNPHYPKAVWGFNGTERPGAVYLAAVLAGHAQKGLPAFGIYGRDVQDLDDNTIPEDVSEKILRFARAAQAVATMRGKSYLSMGSVSMGIAGSIVNPDFFQEYLGMRNESIDLTEIIRRMDEGIYDHEEYAKAMAWTEKNCKTNEGEDFKNRPEKRKTREQKDADWEFIVKMTIIMRDLMTGNPKLKEMGFKEEALGHNAIAAGFQGQRQWTDFYPNGDYPEALLNTSFDWNGIREAFVVATENDACNGVAMLFGHLLTNRAQIFSDVRTYWSPEAVKRVTGKELTGLAANGIIHLINSGATTLDGTGQQTNAQGEPAMKPHWEISEAEMEKCLEATTWYPANRDYFRGGGFSSNFLSKGGMPVTMTRLNLVKGLGPVLQIAEGWTVEIDPEVHKLLDERTDRTWPTTWFVPRLCDKPAFEDVYSVMNNWGANHGAISYGHIGQDLITLASMLRIPVCMHNVDEKKIFRPAAWNAFGMDKEGADYRACTTYGPIYK
;
A
#
# COMPACT_ATOMS: atom_id res chain seq x y z
N MET A 1 -15.94 -15.86 1.88
CA MET A 1 -14.88 -15.42 0.93
C MET A 1 -14.96 -13.91 0.73
N LYS A 2 -13.86 -13.19 0.87
CA LYS A 2 -13.78 -11.79 0.42
C LYS A 2 -14.09 -11.73 -1.06
N LYS A 3 -15.02 -10.88 -1.48
CA LYS A 3 -15.33 -10.69 -2.90
C LYS A 3 -14.48 -9.50 -3.39
N TYR A 4 -13.46 -9.80 -4.18
CA TYR A 4 -12.63 -8.77 -4.80
C TYR A 4 -13.33 -8.18 -6.03
N PRO A 5 -13.09 -6.90 -6.37
CA PRO A 5 -13.56 -6.31 -7.61
C PRO A 5 -12.91 -7.02 -8.80
N LYS A 6 -13.64 -7.04 -9.93
CA LYS A 6 -13.15 -7.62 -11.19
C LYS A 6 -12.73 -6.53 -12.18
N ILE A 7 -11.95 -6.91 -13.19
CA ILE A 7 -11.56 -6.01 -14.28
C ILE A 7 -12.41 -6.33 -15.50
N GLY A 8 -13.11 -5.32 -16.04
CA GLY A 8 -13.93 -5.45 -17.23
C GLY A 8 -13.11 -5.27 -18.51
N ILE A 9 -13.20 -6.22 -19.43
CA ILE A 9 -12.54 -6.13 -20.75
C ILE A 9 -13.60 -5.85 -21.80
N ARG A 10 -13.43 -4.72 -22.52
CA ARG A 10 -14.38 -4.18 -23.49
C ARG A 10 -13.79 -4.31 -24.90
N PRO A 11 -14.12 -5.38 -25.67
CA PRO A 11 -13.70 -5.51 -27.07
C PRO A 11 -14.53 -4.58 -27.97
N THR A 12 -13.96 -3.45 -28.38
CA THR A 12 -14.64 -2.50 -29.29
C THR A 12 -14.27 -2.76 -30.75
N ILE A 13 -15.26 -2.62 -31.63
CA ILE A 13 -15.16 -2.99 -33.04
C ILE A 13 -15.87 -1.97 -33.94
N ASP A 14 -15.53 -1.94 -35.22
CA ASP A 14 -16.29 -1.20 -36.22
C ASP A 14 -17.74 -1.71 -36.30
N GLY A 15 -18.68 -0.82 -36.06
CA GLY A 15 -20.12 -1.17 -36.04
C GLY A 15 -20.76 -1.36 -37.42
N ARG A 16 -20.02 -1.24 -38.53
CA ARG A 16 -20.52 -1.41 -39.91
C ARG A 16 -20.61 -2.89 -40.25
N GLN A 17 -21.84 -3.40 -40.36
CA GLN A 17 -22.13 -4.78 -40.78
C GLN A 17 -22.06 -4.90 -42.31
N GLY A 18 -22.03 -6.14 -42.80
CA GLY A 18 -21.94 -6.45 -44.21
C GLY A 18 -20.51 -6.53 -44.75
N GLY A 19 -19.59 -7.06 -43.92
CA GLY A 19 -18.21 -7.38 -44.29
C GLY A 19 -17.13 -6.77 -43.41
N VAL A 20 -17.26 -5.53 -42.95
CA VAL A 20 -16.20 -4.85 -42.17
C VAL A 20 -16.14 -5.44 -40.76
N ARG A 21 -17.26 -5.44 -40.03
CA ARG A 21 -17.33 -5.95 -38.66
C ARG A 21 -16.97 -7.43 -38.59
N GLU A 22 -17.61 -8.21 -39.45
CA GLU A 22 -17.46 -9.67 -39.51
C GLU A 22 -16.01 -10.11 -39.74
N SER A 23 -15.25 -9.34 -40.52
CA SER A 23 -13.83 -9.63 -40.79
C SER A 23 -12.91 -9.40 -39.58
N LEU A 24 -13.38 -8.76 -38.50
CA LEU A 24 -12.58 -8.35 -37.34
C LEU A 24 -13.10 -8.93 -36.01
N GLU A 25 -14.29 -9.58 -36.03
CA GLU A 25 -14.97 -10.08 -34.84
C GLU A 25 -14.09 -11.02 -34.01
N GLU A 26 -13.55 -12.05 -34.69
CA GLU A 26 -12.70 -13.04 -34.06
C GLU A 26 -11.42 -12.43 -33.48
N LYS A 27 -10.71 -11.61 -34.25
CA LYS A 27 -9.49 -10.93 -33.83
C LYS A 27 -9.73 -10.08 -32.58
N THR A 28 -10.75 -9.22 -32.61
CA THR A 28 -11.05 -8.31 -31.51
C THR A 28 -11.36 -9.07 -30.22
N MET A 29 -12.14 -10.15 -30.31
CA MET A 29 -12.45 -10.99 -29.18
C MET A 29 -11.23 -11.77 -28.67
N ASN A 30 -10.34 -12.23 -29.55
CA ASN A 30 -9.12 -12.94 -29.18
C ASN A 30 -8.14 -12.01 -28.44
N LEU A 31 -7.99 -10.77 -28.88
CA LEU A 31 -7.19 -9.77 -28.15
C LEU A 31 -7.77 -9.50 -26.74
N ALA A 32 -9.09 -9.42 -26.59
CA ALA A 32 -9.73 -9.25 -25.29
C ALA A 32 -9.50 -10.46 -24.36
N LYS A 33 -9.57 -11.69 -24.88
CA LYS A 33 -9.25 -12.92 -24.14
C LYS A 33 -7.78 -12.94 -23.72
N ALA A 34 -6.84 -12.57 -24.62
CA ALA A 34 -5.42 -12.49 -24.32
C ALA A 34 -5.12 -11.50 -23.19
N VAL A 35 -5.79 -10.33 -23.16
CA VAL A 35 -5.66 -9.36 -22.05
C VAL A 35 -6.17 -9.93 -20.73
N ALA A 36 -7.33 -10.60 -20.75
CA ALA A 36 -7.88 -11.22 -19.55
C ALA A 36 -6.94 -12.32 -18.99
N GLU A 37 -6.38 -13.14 -19.86
CA GLU A 37 -5.41 -14.18 -19.48
C GLU A 37 -4.10 -13.57 -18.97
N LEU A 38 -3.56 -12.54 -19.61
CA LEU A 38 -2.38 -11.82 -19.16
C LEU A 38 -2.56 -11.32 -17.72
N ILE A 39 -3.71 -10.71 -17.42
CA ILE A 39 -3.99 -10.17 -16.09
C ILE A 39 -4.13 -11.30 -15.07
N SER A 40 -4.98 -12.30 -15.31
CA SER A 40 -5.26 -13.35 -14.34
C SER A 40 -4.06 -14.27 -14.07
N SER A 41 -3.16 -14.42 -15.04
CA SER A 41 -1.93 -15.21 -14.89
C SER A 41 -0.83 -14.48 -14.12
N ASN A 42 -0.83 -13.15 -14.10
CA ASN A 42 0.26 -12.34 -13.53
C ASN A 42 -0.11 -11.56 -12.27
N LEU A 43 -1.40 -11.30 -12.03
CA LEU A 43 -1.84 -10.51 -10.88
C LEU A 43 -2.67 -11.34 -9.91
N LYS A 44 -2.44 -11.11 -8.62
CA LYS A 44 -3.17 -11.74 -7.53
C LYS A 44 -3.83 -10.72 -6.63
N ASN A 45 -4.96 -11.10 -6.06
CA ASN A 45 -5.64 -10.40 -4.97
C ASN A 45 -4.89 -10.60 -3.64
N GLY A 46 -5.26 -9.85 -2.61
CA GLY A 46 -4.63 -9.94 -1.29
C GLY A 46 -4.68 -11.33 -0.63
N ASP A 47 -5.63 -12.19 -1.01
CA ASP A 47 -5.72 -13.58 -0.53
C ASP A 47 -4.92 -14.59 -1.38
N GLY A 48 -4.16 -14.12 -2.38
CA GLY A 48 -3.37 -14.94 -3.28
C GLY A 48 -4.17 -15.52 -4.47
N SER A 49 -5.49 -15.30 -4.54
CA SER A 49 -6.30 -15.71 -5.69
C SER A 49 -5.96 -14.86 -6.93
N PRO A 50 -6.06 -15.42 -8.15
CA PRO A 50 -5.90 -14.64 -9.37
C PRO A 50 -6.89 -13.47 -9.45
N VAL A 51 -6.47 -12.35 -10.05
CA VAL A 51 -7.40 -11.27 -10.40
C VAL A 51 -8.33 -11.74 -11.50
N GLU A 52 -9.65 -11.62 -11.26
CA GLU A 52 -10.67 -12.04 -12.21
C GLU A 52 -10.98 -10.95 -13.24
N CYS A 53 -11.13 -11.35 -14.50
CA CYS A 53 -11.58 -10.50 -15.59
C CYS A 53 -12.98 -10.90 -16.08
N VAL A 54 -13.76 -9.90 -16.48
CA VAL A 54 -15.09 -10.10 -17.11
C VAL A 54 -15.04 -9.51 -18.52
N ILE A 55 -15.20 -10.34 -19.54
CA ILE A 55 -15.27 -9.88 -20.93
C ILE A 55 -16.75 -9.62 -21.29
N ALA A 56 -17.04 -8.57 -22.07
CA ALA A 56 -18.37 -8.34 -22.64
C ALA A 56 -18.84 -9.58 -23.43
N ASP A 57 -20.17 -9.82 -23.46
CA ASP A 57 -20.73 -11.01 -24.12
C ASP A 57 -20.57 -10.99 -25.64
N SER A 58 -20.45 -9.79 -26.23
CA SER A 58 -20.19 -9.56 -27.64
C SER A 58 -19.14 -8.47 -27.81
N THR A 59 -18.61 -8.33 -29.01
CA THR A 59 -17.88 -7.12 -29.39
C THR A 59 -18.83 -5.91 -29.40
N ILE A 60 -18.29 -4.73 -29.11
CA ILE A 60 -19.05 -3.48 -28.89
C ILE A 60 -18.83 -2.57 -30.09
N GLY A 61 -19.81 -2.54 -31.01
CA GLY A 61 -19.78 -1.67 -32.18
C GLY A 61 -20.79 -0.53 -32.14
N ARG A 62 -21.78 -0.58 -31.24
CA ARG A 62 -22.89 0.39 -31.14
C ARG A 62 -23.33 0.60 -29.68
N VAL A 63 -24.19 1.62 -29.48
CA VAL A 63 -24.69 2.04 -28.16
C VAL A 63 -25.38 0.89 -27.40
N ALA A 64 -26.22 0.09 -28.08
CA ALA A 64 -26.95 -1.00 -27.41
C ALA A 64 -26.00 -2.05 -26.81
N GLU A 65 -24.92 -2.40 -27.51
CA GLU A 65 -23.90 -3.34 -27.04
C GLU A 65 -23.06 -2.72 -25.91
N SER A 66 -22.77 -1.43 -26.00
CA SER A 66 -22.11 -0.69 -24.92
C SER A 66 -22.95 -0.66 -23.63
N ALA A 67 -24.27 -0.44 -23.75
CA ALA A 67 -25.19 -0.47 -22.62
C ALA A 67 -25.27 -1.87 -21.99
N ALA A 68 -25.45 -2.91 -22.80
CA ALA A 68 -25.48 -4.29 -22.32
C ALA A 68 -24.17 -4.69 -21.60
N CYS A 69 -23.03 -4.23 -22.12
CA CYS A 69 -21.73 -4.42 -21.45
C CYS A 69 -21.69 -3.73 -20.08
N ALA A 70 -22.15 -2.48 -19.98
CA ALA A 70 -22.18 -1.74 -18.72
C ALA A 70 -23.08 -2.43 -17.67
N GLU A 71 -24.28 -2.87 -18.06
CA GLU A 71 -25.20 -3.63 -17.18
C GLU A 71 -24.60 -4.96 -16.70
N LYS A 72 -23.92 -5.70 -17.58
CA LYS A 72 -23.19 -6.90 -17.20
C LYS A 72 -22.10 -6.60 -16.18
N PHE A 73 -21.28 -5.59 -16.42
CA PHE A 73 -20.16 -5.23 -15.56
C PHE A 73 -20.60 -4.79 -14.17
N GLU A 74 -21.67 -4.04 -14.06
CA GLU A 74 -22.25 -3.67 -12.77
C GLU A 74 -22.73 -4.91 -11.99
N ARG A 75 -23.45 -5.81 -12.64
CA ARG A 75 -23.94 -7.06 -12.03
C ARG A 75 -22.81 -7.99 -11.59
N GLU A 76 -21.72 -8.05 -12.36
CA GLU A 76 -20.55 -8.90 -12.09
C GLU A 76 -19.57 -8.31 -11.07
N GLY A 77 -19.75 -7.07 -10.61
CA GLY A 77 -18.89 -6.41 -9.65
C GLY A 77 -17.56 -5.94 -10.25
N VAL A 78 -17.59 -5.48 -11.48
CA VAL A 78 -16.44 -4.83 -12.14
C VAL A 78 -16.12 -3.50 -11.43
N GLY A 79 -14.85 -3.23 -11.20
CA GLY A 79 -14.37 -2.01 -10.55
C GLY A 79 -13.52 -1.11 -11.44
N SER A 80 -13.06 -1.61 -12.59
CA SER A 80 -12.27 -0.88 -13.58
C SER A 80 -12.39 -1.52 -14.95
N THR A 81 -12.02 -0.81 -16.03
CA THR A 81 -12.17 -1.32 -17.39
C THR A 81 -10.93 -1.13 -18.27
N ILE A 82 -10.72 -2.10 -19.17
CA ILE A 82 -9.77 -1.99 -20.27
C ILE A 82 -10.53 -2.18 -21.57
N THR A 83 -10.57 -1.15 -22.40
CA THR A 83 -11.09 -1.23 -23.77
C THR A 83 -9.97 -1.70 -24.70
N VAL A 84 -10.26 -2.72 -25.50
CA VAL A 84 -9.34 -3.28 -26.50
C VAL A 84 -9.94 -3.08 -27.88
N THR A 85 -9.17 -2.52 -28.80
CA THR A 85 -9.65 -2.29 -30.16
C THR A 85 -8.59 -2.65 -31.20
N SER A 86 -9.02 -3.39 -32.22
CA SER A 86 -8.20 -3.76 -33.37
C SER A 86 -8.35 -2.80 -34.55
N CYS A 87 -9.31 -1.85 -34.49
CA CYS A 87 -9.72 -1.05 -35.64
C CYS A 87 -10.38 0.26 -35.23
N TRP A 88 -10.81 1.03 -36.22
CA TRP A 88 -11.73 2.15 -36.00
C TRP A 88 -13.06 1.70 -35.39
N CYS A 89 -13.61 2.49 -34.48
CA CYS A 89 -14.91 2.27 -33.86
C CYS A 89 -15.67 3.61 -33.75
N TYR A 90 -16.96 3.55 -33.51
CA TYR A 90 -17.78 4.74 -33.25
C TYR A 90 -17.58 5.23 -31.81
N GLY A 91 -16.65 6.18 -31.62
CA GLY A 91 -16.16 6.57 -30.30
C GLY A 91 -17.23 6.98 -29.30
N ALA A 92 -18.13 7.88 -29.68
CA ALA A 92 -19.20 8.36 -28.79
C ALA A 92 -20.19 7.25 -28.39
N GLU A 93 -20.36 6.22 -29.22
CA GLU A 93 -21.30 5.11 -28.98
C GLU A 93 -20.70 3.99 -28.14
N THR A 94 -19.37 3.81 -28.21
CA THR A 94 -18.69 2.62 -27.64
C THR A 94 -17.83 2.91 -26.42
N MET A 95 -17.56 4.19 -26.10
CA MET A 95 -16.71 4.54 -24.96
C MET A 95 -17.34 4.18 -23.61
N ASP A 96 -16.50 3.91 -22.61
CA ASP A 96 -16.94 3.67 -21.24
C ASP A 96 -17.31 4.99 -20.55
N MET A 97 -18.58 5.15 -20.22
CA MET A 97 -19.11 6.37 -19.61
C MET A 97 -19.18 6.33 -18.07
N ASN A 98 -18.77 5.23 -17.40
CA ASN A 98 -18.80 5.15 -15.95
C ASN A 98 -17.80 6.17 -15.34
N PRO A 99 -18.26 7.13 -14.50
CA PRO A 99 -17.38 8.17 -13.96
C PRO A 99 -16.40 7.67 -12.90
N HIS A 100 -16.70 6.55 -12.25
CA HIS A 100 -15.96 6.05 -11.10
C HIS A 100 -15.00 4.90 -11.42
N TYR A 101 -14.99 4.41 -12.67
CA TYR A 101 -14.05 3.37 -13.06
C TYR A 101 -12.74 3.97 -13.57
N PRO A 102 -11.59 3.57 -13.02
CA PRO A 102 -10.33 3.68 -13.74
C PRO A 102 -10.47 2.98 -15.09
N LYS A 103 -10.03 3.61 -16.15
CA LYS A 103 -10.19 3.09 -17.51
C LYS A 103 -8.93 3.26 -18.36
N ALA A 104 -8.61 2.20 -19.12
CA ALA A 104 -7.57 2.21 -20.11
C ALA A 104 -8.14 1.84 -21.49
N VAL A 105 -7.47 2.28 -22.53
CA VAL A 105 -7.76 1.89 -23.90
C VAL A 105 -6.48 1.40 -24.56
N TRP A 106 -6.47 0.16 -25.03
CA TRP A 106 -5.42 -0.38 -25.87
C TRP A 106 -5.83 -0.36 -27.34
N GLY A 107 -5.13 0.44 -28.14
CA GLY A 107 -5.28 0.48 -29.60
C GLY A 107 -4.21 -0.37 -30.26
N PHE A 108 -4.63 -1.39 -31.01
CA PHE A 108 -3.76 -2.25 -31.79
C PHE A 108 -2.94 -1.46 -32.81
N ASN A 109 -1.63 -1.65 -32.84
CA ASN A 109 -0.73 -0.97 -33.77
C ASN A 109 -0.61 -1.78 -35.06
N GLY A 110 -1.58 -1.67 -35.98
CA GLY A 110 -1.60 -2.31 -37.29
C GLY A 110 -1.79 -1.29 -38.42
N THR A 111 -1.54 -1.71 -39.65
CA THR A 111 -1.59 -0.85 -40.85
C THR A 111 -2.95 -0.87 -41.57
N GLU A 112 -3.54 -2.06 -41.74
CA GLU A 112 -4.77 -2.25 -42.50
C GLU A 112 -6.00 -1.80 -41.74
N ARG A 113 -6.04 -2.01 -40.45
CA ARG A 113 -7.12 -1.67 -39.54
C ARG A 113 -6.56 -1.10 -38.24
N PRO A 114 -6.06 0.15 -38.26
CA PRO A 114 -5.30 0.68 -37.12
C PRO A 114 -6.21 1.03 -35.93
N GLY A 115 -6.04 0.35 -34.82
CA GLY A 115 -6.68 0.69 -33.54
C GLY A 115 -6.25 2.06 -33.00
N ALA A 116 -5.08 2.56 -33.42
CA ALA A 116 -4.55 3.87 -33.03
C ALA A 116 -5.50 5.03 -33.35
N VAL A 117 -6.24 4.98 -34.46
CA VAL A 117 -7.17 6.05 -34.85
C VAL A 117 -8.33 6.15 -33.88
N TYR A 118 -8.88 5.01 -33.47
CA TYR A 118 -9.91 4.98 -32.43
C TYR A 118 -9.32 5.38 -31.07
N LEU A 119 -8.16 4.86 -30.69
CA LEU A 119 -7.47 5.21 -29.45
C LEU A 119 -7.36 6.73 -29.27
N ALA A 120 -6.83 7.42 -30.28
CA ALA A 120 -6.68 8.88 -30.25
C ALA A 120 -8.05 9.60 -30.11
N ALA A 121 -9.03 9.19 -30.91
CA ALA A 121 -10.37 9.77 -30.90
C ALA A 121 -11.10 9.56 -29.56
N VAL A 122 -11.04 8.35 -28.99
CA VAL A 122 -11.76 8.04 -27.75
C VAL A 122 -11.07 8.66 -26.53
N LEU A 123 -9.75 8.79 -26.51
CA LEU A 123 -9.03 9.50 -25.45
C LEU A 123 -9.41 10.99 -25.44
N ALA A 124 -9.52 11.62 -26.62
CA ALA A 124 -10.02 12.98 -26.73
C ALA A 124 -11.47 13.10 -26.25
N GLY A 125 -12.33 12.15 -26.61
CA GLY A 125 -13.72 12.08 -26.13
C GLY A 125 -13.82 11.94 -24.61
N HIS A 126 -13.00 11.09 -24.01
CA HIS A 126 -12.91 10.96 -22.56
C HIS A 126 -12.45 12.26 -21.89
N ALA A 127 -11.44 12.93 -22.44
CA ALA A 127 -10.95 14.21 -21.92
C ALA A 127 -12.05 15.30 -21.96
N GLN A 128 -12.82 15.40 -23.06
CA GLN A 128 -13.94 16.33 -23.16
C GLN A 128 -15.04 16.11 -22.12
N LYS A 129 -15.21 14.89 -21.66
CA LYS A 129 -16.26 14.50 -20.68
C LYS A 129 -15.77 14.50 -19.23
N GLY A 130 -14.52 14.89 -18.97
CA GLY A 130 -13.95 14.83 -17.63
C GLY A 130 -13.76 13.39 -17.09
N LEU A 131 -13.63 12.41 -17.97
CA LEU A 131 -13.46 10.98 -17.69
C LEU A 131 -12.06 10.50 -18.11
N PRO A 132 -10.98 10.96 -17.47
CA PRO A 132 -9.63 10.70 -17.94
C PRO A 132 -9.36 9.20 -18.10
N ALA A 133 -8.72 8.82 -19.19
CA ALA A 133 -8.40 7.44 -19.53
C ALA A 133 -6.91 7.29 -19.86
N PHE A 134 -6.36 6.11 -19.57
CA PHE A 134 -4.98 5.73 -19.91
C PHE A 134 -4.93 5.23 -21.35
N GLY A 135 -3.99 5.73 -22.13
CA GLY A 135 -3.75 5.28 -23.51
C GLY A 135 -2.63 4.24 -23.56
N ILE A 136 -2.89 3.12 -24.19
CA ILE A 136 -1.91 2.05 -24.40
C ILE A 136 -1.73 1.84 -25.89
N TYR A 137 -0.48 1.94 -26.36
CA TYR A 137 -0.09 1.78 -27.75
C TYR A 137 1.28 1.12 -27.83
N GLY A 138 1.42 0.08 -28.66
CA GLY A 138 2.68 -0.63 -28.86
C GLY A 138 3.64 0.14 -29.76
N ARG A 139 4.95 -0.02 -29.54
CA ARG A 139 5.98 0.66 -30.34
C ARG A 139 6.05 0.13 -31.77
N ASP A 140 5.99 -1.20 -31.89
CA ASP A 140 6.17 -1.86 -33.17
C ASP A 140 4.84 -2.17 -33.85
N VAL A 141 4.82 -2.09 -35.17
CA VAL A 141 3.67 -2.47 -35.99
C VAL A 141 3.49 -3.99 -35.94
N GLN A 142 2.28 -4.43 -35.74
CA GLN A 142 1.89 -5.84 -35.78
C GLN A 142 1.12 -6.16 -37.05
N ASP A 143 1.34 -7.37 -37.59
CA ASP A 143 0.56 -7.90 -38.71
C ASP A 143 -0.89 -8.14 -38.33
N LEU A 144 -1.80 -8.12 -39.30
CA LEU A 144 -3.24 -8.22 -39.05
C LEU A 144 -3.64 -9.51 -38.32
N ASP A 145 -2.97 -10.60 -38.56
CA ASP A 145 -3.20 -11.93 -37.99
C ASP A 145 -2.47 -12.15 -36.65
N ASP A 146 -1.56 -11.26 -36.26
CA ASP A 146 -0.88 -11.31 -34.96
C ASP A 146 -1.82 -10.92 -33.83
N ASN A 147 -2.12 -11.87 -32.94
CA ASN A 147 -2.96 -11.67 -31.74
C ASN A 147 -2.14 -11.64 -30.44
N THR A 148 -0.82 -11.56 -30.52
CA THR A 148 0.05 -11.47 -29.33
C THR A 148 -0.01 -10.09 -28.70
N ILE A 149 0.36 -10.01 -27.42
CA ILE A 149 0.50 -8.72 -26.70
C ILE A 149 2.00 -8.40 -26.63
N PRO A 150 2.48 -7.33 -27.28
CA PRO A 150 3.87 -6.90 -27.17
C PRO A 150 4.28 -6.61 -25.71
N GLU A 151 5.57 -6.77 -25.41
CA GLU A 151 6.11 -6.62 -24.06
C GLU A 151 5.80 -5.24 -23.46
N ASP A 152 6.03 -4.16 -24.22
CA ASP A 152 5.76 -2.78 -23.79
C ASP A 152 4.26 -2.47 -23.59
N VAL A 153 3.38 -3.18 -24.29
CA VAL A 153 1.91 -3.14 -24.07
C VAL A 153 1.56 -3.94 -22.82
N SER A 154 2.11 -5.13 -22.67
CA SER A 154 1.92 -6.03 -21.52
C SER A 154 2.30 -5.34 -20.21
N GLU A 155 3.46 -4.68 -20.14
CA GLU A 155 3.89 -3.89 -18.98
C GLU A 155 2.87 -2.81 -18.59
N LYS A 156 2.34 -2.07 -19.58
CA LYS A 156 1.36 -1.00 -19.32
C LYS A 156 0.02 -1.55 -18.88
N ILE A 157 -0.44 -2.66 -19.49
CA ILE A 157 -1.69 -3.33 -19.08
C ILE A 157 -1.58 -3.82 -17.63
N LEU A 158 -0.50 -4.50 -17.27
CA LEU A 158 -0.31 -5.01 -15.91
C LEU A 158 -0.16 -3.91 -14.88
N ARG A 159 0.55 -2.82 -15.20
CA ARG A 159 0.66 -1.65 -14.32
C ARG A 159 -0.69 -0.98 -14.10
N PHE A 160 -1.44 -0.74 -15.18
CA PHE A 160 -2.79 -0.20 -15.08
C PHE A 160 -3.69 -1.12 -14.24
N ALA A 161 -3.72 -2.41 -14.54
CA ALA A 161 -4.59 -3.38 -13.88
C ALA A 161 -4.29 -3.48 -12.37
N ARG A 162 -3.01 -3.49 -11.97
CA ARG A 162 -2.59 -3.49 -10.56
C ARG A 162 -3.06 -2.25 -9.82
N ALA A 163 -2.82 -1.07 -10.36
CA ALA A 163 -3.24 0.20 -9.76
C ALA A 163 -4.78 0.33 -9.73
N ALA A 164 -5.46 -0.07 -10.79
CA ALA A 164 -6.92 -0.04 -10.90
C ALA A 164 -7.59 -1.01 -9.92
N GLN A 165 -6.99 -2.19 -9.69
CA GLN A 165 -7.46 -3.16 -8.69
C GLN A 165 -7.34 -2.58 -7.28
N ALA A 166 -6.25 -1.87 -6.97
CA ALA A 166 -6.06 -1.18 -5.69
C ALA A 166 -7.16 -0.10 -5.48
N VAL A 167 -7.41 0.75 -6.48
CA VAL A 167 -8.48 1.77 -6.43
C VAL A 167 -9.85 1.13 -6.20
N ALA A 168 -10.17 0.09 -6.96
CA ALA A 168 -11.45 -0.59 -6.86
C ALA A 168 -11.63 -1.32 -5.50
N THR A 169 -10.54 -1.84 -4.92
CA THR A 169 -10.57 -2.53 -3.62
C THR A 169 -10.86 -1.57 -2.47
N MET A 170 -10.39 -0.33 -2.53
CA MET A 170 -10.66 0.69 -1.51
C MET A 170 -12.13 1.11 -1.46
N ARG A 171 -12.81 1.14 -2.60
CA ARG A 171 -14.18 1.65 -2.70
C ARG A 171 -15.15 0.88 -1.82
N GLY A 172 -15.86 1.61 -0.93
CA GLY A 172 -16.85 1.05 0.01
C GLY A 172 -16.25 0.40 1.25
N LYS A 173 -14.93 0.44 1.43
CA LYS A 173 -14.22 0.01 2.64
C LYS A 173 -14.09 1.13 3.64
N SER A 174 -13.47 0.83 4.80
CA SER A 174 -13.24 1.82 5.86
C SER A 174 -11.77 1.93 6.22
N TYR A 175 -11.39 3.10 6.70
CA TYR A 175 -10.25 3.33 7.58
C TYR A 175 -10.80 3.46 9.01
N LEU A 176 -10.30 2.66 9.96
CA LEU A 176 -10.75 2.67 11.33
C LEU A 176 -9.78 3.43 12.24
N SER A 177 -10.18 4.58 12.74
CA SER A 177 -9.45 5.32 13.76
C SER A 177 -9.79 4.78 15.15
N MET A 178 -8.82 4.17 15.82
CA MET A 178 -8.93 3.74 17.21
C MET A 178 -8.37 4.84 18.12
N GLY A 179 -9.26 5.67 18.62
CA GLY A 179 -8.94 6.92 19.31
C GLY A 179 -8.67 8.08 18.36
N SER A 180 -7.94 9.08 18.85
CA SER A 180 -7.55 10.28 18.12
C SER A 180 -6.11 10.17 17.60
N VAL A 181 -5.59 11.24 17.00
CA VAL A 181 -4.17 11.38 16.66
C VAL A 181 -3.36 11.50 17.95
N SER A 182 -2.28 10.73 18.06
CA SER A 182 -1.37 10.73 19.20
C SER A 182 -0.70 12.10 19.37
N MET A 183 -0.60 12.58 20.60
CA MET A 183 0.16 13.78 20.98
C MET A 183 -0.10 15.01 20.11
N GLY A 184 -1.21 15.05 19.35
CA GLY A 184 -1.54 16.19 18.48
C GLY A 184 -0.57 16.35 17.30
N ILE A 185 -0.05 15.26 16.73
CA ILE A 185 0.83 15.30 15.54
C ILE A 185 0.07 16.03 14.42
N ALA A 186 0.48 17.27 14.14
CA ALA A 186 -0.31 18.20 13.34
C ALA A 186 -0.55 17.74 11.91
N GLY A 187 0.44 17.11 11.27
CA GLY A 187 0.35 16.60 9.90
C GLY A 187 -0.48 15.32 9.74
N SER A 188 -0.98 14.76 10.84
CA SER A 188 -1.75 13.50 10.86
C SER A 188 -3.25 13.71 11.11
N ILE A 189 -3.69 14.96 11.30
CA ILE A 189 -5.10 15.32 11.47
C ILE A 189 -5.76 15.38 10.10
N VAL A 190 -6.68 14.45 9.83
CA VAL A 190 -7.33 14.29 8.53
C VAL A 190 -8.79 14.70 8.59
N ASN A 191 -9.25 15.46 7.59
CA ASN A 191 -10.68 15.65 7.37
C ASN A 191 -11.27 14.33 6.81
N PRO A 192 -12.32 13.77 7.42
CA PRO A 192 -12.97 12.54 6.94
C PRO A 192 -13.42 12.57 5.47
N ASP A 193 -13.80 13.73 4.95
CA ASP A 193 -14.21 13.91 3.56
C ASP A 193 -13.13 13.47 2.55
N PHE A 194 -11.84 13.56 2.93
CA PHE A 194 -10.74 13.06 2.11
C PHE A 194 -10.92 11.57 1.77
N PHE A 195 -11.27 10.75 2.74
CA PHE A 195 -11.46 9.31 2.52
C PHE A 195 -12.58 9.03 1.55
N GLN A 196 -13.69 9.75 1.68
CA GLN A 196 -14.84 9.58 0.80
C GLN A 196 -14.57 10.13 -0.61
N GLU A 197 -14.10 11.37 -0.72
CA GLU A 197 -13.97 12.06 -2.00
C GLU A 197 -12.85 11.50 -2.89
N TYR A 198 -11.72 11.12 -2.29
CA TYR A 198 -10.56 10.63 -3.05
C TYR A 198 -10.44 9.11 -3.10
N LEU A 199 -10.80 8.41 -2.03
CA LEU A 199 -10.58 6.96 -1.91
C LEU A 199 -11.88 6.14 -2.04
N GLY A 200 -13.05 6.79 -1.99
CA GLY A 200 -14.34 6.10 -1.92
C GLY A 200 -14.51 5.27 -0.65
N MET A 201 -13.77 5.61 0.42
CA MET A 201 -13.77 4.93 1.71
C MET A 201 -14.56 5.72 2.75
N ARG A 202 -14.94 5.04 3.83
CA ARG A 202 -15.40 5.69 5.06
C ARG A 202 -14.23 5.91 6.01
N ASN A 203 -14.29 6.96 6.81
CA ASN A 203 -13.48 7.08 8.01
C ASN A 203 -14.37 6.81 9.22
N GLU A 204 -14.16 5.66 9.85
CA GLU A 204 -14.85 5.23 11.07
C GLU A 204 -13.98 5.55 12.29
N SER A 205 -14.61 5.82 13.43
CA SER A 205 -13.88 6.08 14.68
C SER A 205 -14.52 5.32 15.83
N ILE A 206 -13.68 4.77 16.70
CA ILE A 206 -14.12 4.20 17.99
C ILE A 206 -13.44 4.94 19.14
N ASP A 207 -14.13 5.02 20.26
CA ASP A 207 -13.52 5.39 21.52
C ASP A 207 -12.68 4.23 22.06
N LEU A 208 -11.51 4.52 22.62
CA LEU A 208 -10.60 3.48 23.15
C LEU A 208 -11.18 2.71 24.33
N THR A 209 -12.20 3.25 25.01
CA THR A 209 -12.97 2.54 26.04
C THR A 209 -13.66 1.29 25.51
N GLU A 210 -13.94 1.21 24.20
CA GLU A 210 -14.50 0.00 23.58
C GLU A 210 -13.52 -1.18 23.66
N ILE A 211 -12.23 -0.94 23.54
CA ILE A 211 -11.21 -1.98 23.71
C ILE A 211 -11.24 -2.49 25.15
N ILE A 212 -11.31 -1.59 26.14
CA ILE A 212 -11.37 -1.93 27.56
C ILE A 212 -12.67 -2.68 27.89
N ARG A 213 -13.82 -2.18 27.40
CA ARG A 213 -15.11 -2.87 27.59
C ARG A 213 -15.06 -4.31 27.07
N ARG A 214 -14.50 -4.52 25.88
CA ARG A 214 -14.37 -5.88 25.33
C ARG A 214 -13.46 -6.77 26.17
N MET A 215 -12.39 -6.22 26.73
CA MET A 215 -11.51 -6.97 27.66
C MET A 215 -12.25 -7.35 28.95
N ASP A 216 -12.92 -6.39 29.57
CA ASP A 216 -13.58 -6.55 30.87
C ASP A 216 -14.81 -7.48 30.81
N GLU A 217 -15.57 -7.40 29.71
CA GLU A 217 -16.75 -8.23 29.46
C GLU A 217 -16.42 -9.57 28.76
N GLY A 218 -15.14 -9.83 28.43
CA GLY A 218 -14.71 -11.07 27.77
C GLY A 218 -15.19 -11.19 26.31
N ILE A 219 -15.35 -10.07 25.59
CA ILE A 219 -15.82 -10.02 24.20
C ILE A 219 -14.64 -10.21 23.24
N TYR A 220 -14.08 -11.38 23.24
CA TYR A 220 -13.05 -11.87 22.32
C TYR A 220 -13.08 -13.40 22.30
N ASP A 221 -12.55 -14.01 21.24
CA ASP A 221 -12.48 -15.47 21.14
C ASP A 221 -11.49 -16.03 22.17
N HIS A 222 -12.02 -16.74 23.20
CA HIS A 222 -11.20 -17.29 24.29
C HIS A 222 -10.30 -18.45 23.84
N GLU A 223 -10.73 -19.25 22.86
CA GLU A 223 -9.94 -20.35 22.31
C GLU A 223 -8.77 -19.80 21.51
N GLU A 224 -9.04 -18.78 20.68
CA GLU A 224 -7.98 -18.07 19.95
C GLU A 224 -7.01 -17.37 20.90
N TYR A 225 -7.52 -16.75 21.97
CA TYR A 225 -6.67 -16.11 22.97
C TYR A 225 -5.71 -17.12 23.62
N ALA A 226 -6.18 -18.30 24.01
CA ALA A 226 -5.33 -19.34 24.57
C ALA A 226 -4.22 -19.78 23.58
N LYS A 227 -4.58 -19.93 22.30
CA LYS A 227 -3.64 -20.24 21.21
C LYS A 227 -2.61 -19.11 21.03
N ALA A 228 -3.07 -17.87 21.01
CA ALA A 228 -2.24 -16.68 20.85
C ALA A 228 -1.24 -16.53 22.01
N MET A 229 -1.68 -16.76 23.26
CA MET A 229 -0.80 -16.74 24.43
C MET A 229 0.28 -17.80 24.36
N ALA A 230 -0.08 -19.05 24.04
CA ALA A 230 0.89 -20.14 23.90
C ALA A 230 1.93 -19.85 22.80
N TRP A 231 1.50 -19.29 21.68
CA TRP A 231 2.38 -18.86 20.59
C TRP A 231 3.30 -17.70 21.02
N THR A 232 2.75 -16.70 21.72
CA THR A 232 3.49 -15.55 22.23
C THR A 232 4.54 -15.99 23.26
N GLU A 233 4.20 -16.91 24.14
CA GLU A 233 5.16 -17.48 25.09
C GLU A 233 6.34 -18.15 24.40
N LYS A 234 6.07 -18.91 23.35
CA LYS A 234 7.09 -19.62 22.58
C LYS A 234 7.97 -18.68 21.75
N ASN A 235 7.38 -17.69 21.07
CA ASN A 235 8.04 -16.95 20.00
C ASN A 235 8.42 -15.51 20.37
N CYS A 236 7.82 -14.92 21.40
CA CYS A 236 8.06 -13.54 21.81
C CYS A 236 8.69 -13.46 23.20
N LYS A 237 8.09 -14.10 24.22
CA LYS A 237 8.60 -14.06 25.59
C LYS A 237 9.97 -14.75 25.74
N THR A 238 10.28 -15.75 24.92
CA THR A 238 11.62 -16.35 24.87
C THR A 238 12.69 -15.40 24.35
N ASN A 239 12.30 -14.38 23.60
CA ASN A 239 13.15 -13.33 23.04
C ASN A 239 12.94 -11.99 23.78
N GLU A 240 12.50 -12.03 25.05
CA GLU A 240 12.39 -10.83 25.88
C GLU A 240 13.79 -10.30 26.21
N GLY A 241 14.03 -9.04 25.89
CA GLY A 241 15.28 -8.35 26.16
C GLY A 241 15.38 -7.86 27.61
N GLU A 242 16.60 -7.56 28.05
CA GLU A 242 16.84 -6.96 29.36
C GLU A 242 16.21 -5.56 29.45
N ASP A 243 15.60 -5.25 30.58
CA ASP A 243 15.03 -3.92 30.88
C ASP A 243 16.16 -2.94 31.28
N PHE A 244 16.91 -2.45 30.29
CA PHE A 244 18.02 -1.52 30.51
C PHE A 244 17.61 -0.03 30.46
N LYS A 245 16.45 0.26 29.90
CA LYS A 245 15.95 1.66 29.74
C LYS A 245 15.29 2.17 31.02
N ASN A 246 14.53 1.32 31.68
CA ASN A 246 13.84 1.74 32.88
C ASN A 246 14.77 1.78 34.10
N ARG A 247 14.70 2.87 34.85
CA ARG A 247 15.38 2.96 36.14
C ARG A 247 14.86 1.86 37.07
N PRO A 248 15.68 1.32 38.00
CA PRO A 248 15.31 0.20 38.86
C PRO A 248 13.92 0.34 39.52
N GLU A 249 13.62 1.55 40.01
CA GLU A 249 12.35 1.84 40.70
C GLU A 249 11.13 1.91 39.78
N LYS A 250 11.35 1.96 38.47
CA LYS A 250 10.30 1.95 37.44
C LYS A 250 10.14 0.58 36.78
N ARG A 251 11.05 -0.36 37.01
CA ARG A 251 10.99 -1.70 36.39
C ARG A 251 9.78 -2.46 36.93
N LYS A 252 9.06 -3.11 36.02
CA LYS A 252 7.95 -4.02 36.39
C LYS A 252 8.49 -5.35 36.92
N THR A 253 7.76 -5.93 37.91
CA THR A 253 8.01 -7.30 38.34
C THR A 253 7.67 -8.30 37.26
N ARG A 254 8.03 -9.57 37.42
CA ARG A 254 7.67 -10.62 36.45
C ARG A 254 6.15 -10.73 36.30
N GLU A 255 5.40 -10.74 37.40
CA GLU A 255 3.94 -10.80 37.40
C GLU A 255 3.31 -9.61 36.64
N GLN A 256 3.87 -8.41 36.82
CA GLN A 256 3.39 -7.22 36.10
C GLN A 256 3.70 -7.30 34.61
N LYS A 257 4.84 -7.86 34.20
CA LYS A 257 5.20 -8.09 32.82
C LYS A 257 4.31 -9.16 32.18
N ASP A 258 3.99 -10.23 32.93
CA ASP A 258 3.09 -11.28 32.43
C ASP A 258 1.67 -10.73 32.23
N ALA A 259 1.20 -9.87 33.14
CA ALA A 259 -0.07 -9.15 32.97
C ALA A 259 -0.06 -8.24 31.72
N ASP A 260 1.07 -7.58 31.42
CA ASP A 260 1.23 -6.80 30.17
C ASP A 260 1.10 -7.70 28.94
N TRP A 261 1.76 -8.88 28.93
CA TRP A 261 1.65 -9.83 27.83
C TRP A 261 0.20 -10.30 27.61
N GLU A 262 -0.51 -10.66 28.68
CA GLU A 262 -1.92 -11.03 28.60
C GLU A 262 -2.78 -9.91 28.01
N PHE A 263 -2.54 -8.66 28.46
CA PHE A 263 -3.27 -7.48 28.00
C PHE A 263 -3.06 -7.23 26.50
N ILE A 264 -1.80 -7.17 26.04
CA ILE A 264 -1.48 -6.81 24.65
C ILE A 264 -1.89 -7.91 23.67
N VAL A 265 -1.89 -9.19 24.07
CA VAL A 265 -2.41 -10.28 23.23
C VAL A 265 -3.93 -10.17 23.06
N LYS A 266 -4.69 -9.93 24.16
CA LYS A 266 -6.14 -9.65 24.09
C LYS A 266 -6.41 -8.45 23.19
N MET A 267 -5.66 -7.36 23.37
CA MET A 267 -5.77 -6.15 22.58
C MET A 267 -5.58 -6.42 21.09
N THR A 268 -4.61 -7.24 20.72
CA THR A 268 -4.36 -7.59 19.30
C THR A 268 -5.57 -8.25 18.64
N ILE A 269 -6.18 -9.23 19.33
CA ILE A 269 -7.38 -9.92 18.85
C ILE A 269 -8.54 -8.93 18.71
N ILE A 270 -8.77 -8.11 19.74
CA ILE A 270 -9.86 -7.11 19.76
C ILE A 270 -9.68 -6.08 18.64
N MET A 271 -8.48 -5.55 18.43
CA MET A 271 -8.20 -4.58 17.36
C MET A 271 -8.47 -5.19 15.99
N ARG A 272 -8.04 -6.43 15.74
CA ARG A 272 -8.36 -7.15 14.50
C ARG A 272 -9.87 -7.32 14.32
N ASP A 273 -10.57 -7.76 15.35
CA ASP A 273 -12.01 -8.02 15.30
C ASP A 273 -12.82 -6.73 15.12
N LEU A 274 -12.36 -5.61 15.67
CA LEU A 274 -12.91 -4.28 15.36
C LEU A 274 -12.76 -3.92 13.87
N MET A 275 -11.64 -4.26 13.25
CA MET A 275 -11.44 -3.99 11.82
C MET A 275 -12.34 -4.87 10.94
N THR A 276 -12.29 -6.18 11.12
CA THR A 276 -12.83 -7.16 10.15
C THR A 276 -14.09 -7.88 10.60
N GLY A 277 -14.44 -7.78 11.88
CA GLY A 277 -15.45 -8.62 12.52
C GLY A 277 -14.94 -10.02 12.85
N ASN A 278 -15.71 -10.74 13.68
CA ASN A 278 -15.43 -12.13 14.06
C ASN A 278 -16.74 -12.89 14.26
N PRO A 279 -17.10 -13.84 13.37
CA PRO A 279 -18.33 -14.64 13.49
C PRO A 279 -18.46 -15.41 14.80
N LYS A 280 -17.33 -15.78 15.44
CA LYS A 280 -17.35 -16.50 16.72
C LYS A 280 -18.00 -15.68 17.84
N LEU A 281 -17.83 -14.37 17.82
CA LEU A 281 -18.48 -13.48 18.80
C LEU A 281 -20.02 -13.57 18.70
N LYS A 282 -20.56 -13.76 17.48
CA LYS A 282 -22.01 -13.98 17.30
C LYS A 282 -22.48 -15.26 17.97
N GLU A 283 -21.70 -16.34 17.88
CA GLU A 283 -21.99 -17.61 18.55
C GLU A 283 -21.96 -17.47 20.08
N MET A 284 -21.08 -16.59 20.59
CA MET A 284 -20.99 -16.25 22.03
C MET A 284 -22.10 -15.31 22.50
N GLY A 285 -22.96 -14.79 21.62
CA GLY A 285 -24.08 -13.90 21.94
C GLY A 285 -23.85 -12.43 21.61
N PHE A 286 -22.63 -12.03 21.21
CA PHE A 286 -22.24 -10.66 20.89
C PHE A 286 -22.47 -10.38 19.40
N LYS A 287 -23.73 -10.19 19.00
CA LYS A 287 -24.13 -10.08 17.58
C LYS A 287 -23.66 -8.79 16.93
N GLU A 288 -23.62 -7.69 17.67
CA GLU A 288 -23.20 -6.38 17.18
C GLU A 288 -21.68 -6.34 17.04
N GLU A 289 -20.97 -6.78 18.07
CA GLU A 289 -19.51 -6.79 18.10
C GLU A 289 -18.88 -7.75 17.08
N ALA A 290 -19.65 -8.76 16.64
CA ALA A 290 -19.22 -9.69 15.61
C ALA A 290 -19.08 -9.06 14.22
N LEU A 291 -19.71 -7.90 13.95
CA LEU A 291 -19.77 -7.31 12.60
C LEU A 291 -18.46 -6.64 12.16
N GLY A 292 -17.76 -5.99 13.07
CA GLY A 292 -16.60 -5.16 12.74
C GLY A 292 -16.95 -3.94 11.88
N HIS A 293 -15.93 -3.22 11.42
CA HIS A 293 -16.07 -1.95 10.68
C HIS A 293 -15.75 -2.05 9.17
N ASN A 294 -15.61 -3.27 8.61
CA ASN A 294 -15.21 -3.50 7.22
C ASN A 294 -13.94 -2.71 6.83
N ALA A 295 -13.00 -2.57 7.78
CA ALA A 295 -11.79 -1.77 7.61
C ALA A 295 -10.69 -2.58 6.92
N ILE A 296 -10.03 -1.96 5.92
CA ILE A 296 -8.83 -2.48 5.25
C ILE A 296 -7.57 -1.76 5.69
N ALA A 297 -7.73 -0.68 6.44
CA ALA A 297 -6.65 0.01 7.14
C ALA A 297 -7.20 0.59 8.44
N ALA A 298 -6.34 0.76 9.42
CA ALA A 298 -6.67 1.35 10.70
C ALA A 298 -5.49 2.17 11.24
N GLY A 299 -5.74 2.89 12.32
CA GLY A 299 -4.70 3.51 13.12
C GLY A 299 -5.05 3.43 14.60
N PHE A 300 -4.05 3.28 15.44
CA PHE A 300 -4.20 3.27 16.89
C PHE A 300 -3.50 4.47 17.50
N GLN A 301 -4.15 5.17 18.41
CA GLN A 301 -3.64 6.40 19.01
C GLN A 301 -2.25 6.23 19.64
N GLY A 302 -1.97 5.09 20.25
CA GLY A 302 -0.66 4.74 20.80
C GLY A 302 -0.28 5.58 22.01
N GLN A 303 0.59 6.54 21.83
CA GLN A 303 1.20 7.30 22.92
C GLN A 303 0.27 8.33 23.54
N ARG A 304 0.51 8.57 24.82
CA ARG A 304 -0.22 9.45 25.73
C ARG A 304 -1.70 9.11 25.89
N GLN A 305 -2.30 9.56 26.97
CA GLN A 305 -3.63 9.21 27.46
C GLN A 305 -3.80 7.69 27.64
N TRP A 306 -3.85 6.92 26.53
CA TRP A 306 -3.88 5.44 26.61
C TRP A 306 -2.68 4.88 27.40
N THR A 307 -1.47 5.17 26.95
CA THR A 307 -0.23 4.64 27.54
C THR A 307 0.14 5.30 28.89
N ASP A 308 -0.60 6.27 29.34
CA ASP A 308 -0.49 6.76 30.72
C ASP A 308 -1.10 5.77 31.74
N PHE A 309 -2.03 4.90 31.28
CA PHE A 309 -2.77 3.94 32.11
C PHE A 309 -2.55 2.48 31.71
N TYR A 310 -2.53 2.20 30.39
CA TYR A 310 -2.54 0.85 29.84
C TYR A 310 -1.24 0.53 29.10
N PRO A 311 -0.91 -0.76 28.88
CA PRO A 311 0.19 -1.17 28.03
C PRO A 311 0.11 -0.54 26.62
N ASN A 312 1.28 -0.30 26.00
CA ASN A 312 1.37 0.31 24.68
C ASN A 312 0.78 -0.57 23.57
N GLY A 313 0.60 0.02 22.39
CA GLY A 313 0.09 -0.65 21.19
C GLY A 313 1.18 -1.30 20.33
N ASP A 314 2.45 -1.29 20.73
CA ASP A 314 3.56 -1.69 19.87
C ASP A 314 3.47 -3.15 19.43
N TYR A 315 3.19 -4.08 20.37
CA TYR A 315 2.98 -5.48 20.03
C TYR A 315 1.75 -5.70 19.12
N PRO A 316 0.54 -5.19 19.46
CA PRO A 316 -0.62 -5.29 18.57
C PRO A 316 -0.36 -4.77 17.15
N GLU A 317 0.21 -3.58 17.03
CA GLU A 317 0.49 -2.97 15.72
C GLU A 317 1.55 -3.77 14.95
N ALA A 318 2.63 -4.21 15.61
CA ALA A 318 3.66 -5.03 14.99
C ALA A 318 3.07 -6.34 14.45
N LEU A 319 2.30 -7.07 15.27
CA LEU A 319 1.73 -8.35 14.87
C LEU A 319 0.65 -8.22 13.79
N LEU A 320 -0.20 -7.19 13.86
CA LEU A 320 -1.22 -6.96 12.82
C LEU A 320 -0.58 -6.59 11.49
N ASN A 321 0.46 -5.76 11.48
CA ASN A 321 1.19 -5.39 10.27
C ASN A 321 2.08 -6.53 9.71
N THR A 322 2.31 -7.60 10.46
CA THR A 322 3.15 -8.75 10.07
C THR A 322 2.33 -9.75 9.24
N SER A 323 3.00 -10.42 8.30
CA SER A 323 2.40 -11.45 7.42
C SER A 323 2.22 -12.81 8.09
N PHE A 324 2.36 -12.90 9.40
CA PHE A 324 2.16 -14.14 10.18
C PHE A 324 1.85 -13.84 11.65
N ASP A 325 1.15 -14.76 12.30
CA ASP A 325 0.86 -14.74 13.72
C ASP A 325 0.61 -16.18 14.25
N TRP A 326 -0.09 -16.31 15.38
CA TRP A 326 -0.49 -17.61 15.94
C TRP A 326 -1.41 -18.45 15.04
N ASN A 327 -2.01 -17.86 14.01
CA ASN A 327 -2.80 -18.57 13.00
C ASN A 327 -1.97 -19.04 11.80
N GLY A 328 -0.65 -18.77 11.81
CA GLY A 328 0.27 -19.08 10.73
C GLY A 328 0.47 -17.89 9.79
N ILE A 329 0.93 -18.19 8.58
CA ILE A 329 1.21 -17.20 7.53
C ILE A 329 -0.12 -16.72 6.93
N ARG A 330 -0.31 -15.40 6.83
CA ARG A 330 -1.53 -14.74 6.38
C ARG A 330 -1.27 -13.39 5.72
N GLU A 331 -2.27 -12.84 5.07
CA GLU A 331 -2.25 -11.44 4.61
C GLU A 331 -2.01 -10.50 5.82
N ALA A 332 -1.06 -9.57 5.70
CA ALA A 332 -0.82 -8.54 6.70
C ALA A 332 -2.00 -7.55 6.74
N PHE A 333 -2.33 -7.05 7.92
CA PHE A 333 -3.19 -5.89 8.06
C PHE A 333 -2.40 -4.60 7.82
N VAL A 334 -3.10 -3.47 7.76
CA VAL A 334 -2.49 -2.14 7.72
C VAL A 334 -2.98 -1.38 8.95
N VAL A 335 -2.08 -1.17 9.90
CA VAL A 335 -2.36 -0.42 11.13
C VAL A 335 -1.29 0.66 11.31
N ALA A 336 -1.71 1.91 11.25
CA ALA A 336 -0.81 3.04 11.41
C ALA A 336 -0.54 3.34 12.88
N THR A 337 0.73 3.42 13.24
CA THR A 337 1.18 3.88 14.54
C THR A 337 0.72 5.31 14.78
N GLU A 338 0.39 5.64 16.04
CA GLU A 338 -0.01 6.98 16.48
C GLU A 338 -1.27 7.52 15.78
N ASN A 339 -2.02 6.62 15.13
CA ASN A 339 -3.17 6.94 14.27
C ASN A 339 -2.83 8.03 13.22
N ASP A 340 -1.61 7.98 12.67
CA ASP A 340 -1.26 8.80 11.52
C ASP A 340 -1.95 8.27 10.25
N ALA A 341 -3.17 8.71 10.03
CA ALA A 341 -4.00 8.25 8.93
C ALA A 341 -3.39 8.57 7.54
N CYS A 342 -2.64 9.66 7.41
CA CYS A 342 -1.93 9.98 6.17
C CYS A 342 -0.84 8.95 5.85
N ASN A 343 -0.08 8.50 6.86
CA ASN A 343 0.89 7.44 6.69
C ASN A 343 0.20 6.08 6.52
N GLY A 344 -0.91 5.84 7.22
CA GLY A 344 -1.74 4.64 7.07
C GLY A 344 -2.29 4.47 5.64
N VAL A 345 -2.70 5.55 4.98
CA VAL A 345 -3.11 5.54 3.57
C VAL A 345 -1.91 5.26 2.66
N ALA A 346 -0.73 5.82 2.94
CA ALA A 346 0.49 5.50 2.18
C ALA A 346 0.86 4.00 2.32
N MET A 347 0.77 3.43 3.53
CA MET A 347 0.91 1.98 3.76
C MET A 347 -0.14 1.17 2.98
N LEU A 348 -1.40 1.61 2.99
CA LEU A 348 -2.47 0.95 2.25
C LEU A 348 -2.19 0.91 0.75
N PHE A 349 -1.71 2.02 0.17
CA PHE A 349 -1.31 2.06 -1.24
C PHE A 349 -0.20 1.06 -1.55
N GLY A 350 0.86 1.03 -0.73
CA GLY A 350 1.95 0.07 -0.87
C GLY A 350 1.46 -1.37 -0.72
N HIS A 351 0.62 -1.65 0.28
CA HIS A 351 0.05 -2.97 0.51
C HIS A 351 -0.79 -3.47 -0.68
N LEU A 352 -1.72 -2.64 -1.16
CA LEU A 352 -2.60 -3.01 -2.28
C LEU A 352 -1.86 -3.17 -3.62
N LEU A 353 -0.76 -2.43 -3.83
CA LEU A 353 0.07 -2.58 -5.03
C LEU A 353 1.00 -3.80 -4.98
N THR A 354 1.44 -4.23 -3.79
CA THR A 354 2.46 -5.25 -3.65
C THR A 354 1.98 -6.54 -3.00
N ASN A 355 0.82 -6.53 -2.34
CA ASN A 355 0.32 -7.60 -1.47
C ASN A 355 1.33 -7.99 -0.37
N ARG A 356 2.15 -7.05 0.10
CA ARG A 356 3.19 -7.26 1.10
C ARG A 356 2.91 -6.45 2.36
N ALA A 357 3.48 -6.89 3.47
CA ALA A 357 3.56 -6.11 4.68
C ALA A 357 4.28 -4.77 4.44
N GLN A 358 3.95 -3.75 5.23
CA GLN A 358 4.50 -2.40 5.09
C GLN A 358 5.18 -1.99 6.39
N ILE A 359 6.33 -1.33 6.29
CA ILE A 359 7.02 -0.76 7.45
C ILE A 359 6.45 0.64 7.70
N PHE A 360 6.01 0.92 8.92
CA PHE A 360 5.78 2.28 9.39
C PHE A 360 7.08 2.82 9.99
N SER A 361 7.51 4.01 9.62
CA SER A 361 8.77 4.59 10.12
C SER A 361 8.64 6.06 10.50
N ASP A 362 9.29 6.45 11.60
CA ASP A 362 9.75 7.82 11.81
C ASP A 362 10.90 8.10 10.83
N VAL A 363 10.81 9.17 10.09
CA VAL A 363 11.93 9.71 9.31
C VAL A 363 12.74 10.60 10.25
N ARG A 364 13.69 9.98 10.96
CA ARG A 364 14.19 10.54 12.22
C ARG A 364 15.42 11.43 12.07
N THR A 365 16.46 10.95 11.40
CA THR A 365 17.75 11.65 11.39
C THR A 365 18.50 11.41 10.09
N TYR A 366 19.00 12.48 9.50
CA TYR A 366 20.06 12.39 8.50
C TYR A 366 21.42 12.34 9.20
N TRP A 367 22.20 11.30 8.92
CA TRP A 367 23.58 11.16 9.34
C TRP A 367 24.50 11.48 8.15
N SER A 368 25.17 12.63 8.21
CA SER A 368 26.20 12.95 7.22
C SER A 368 27.45 12.08 7.43
N PRO A 369 28.25 11.83 6.38
CA PRO A 369 29.51 11.10 6.50
C PRO A 369 30.44 11.70 7.56
N GLU A 370 30.52 13.03 7.65
CA GLU A 370 31.35 13.76 8.62
C GLU A 370 30.84 13.55 10.05
N ALA A 371 29.54 13.54 10.25
CA ALA A 371 28.95 13.28 11.57
C ALA A 371 29.24 11.85 12.03
N VAL A 372 29.08 10.87 11.14
CA VAL A 372 29.41 9.46 11.44
C VAL A 372 30.86 9.31 11.79
N LYS A 373 31.78 9.86 10.98
CA LYS A 373 33.21 9.82 11.25
C LYS A 373 33.57 10.48 12.59
N ARG A 374 32.99 11.64 12.90
CA ARG A 374 33.18 12.35 14.17
C ARG A 374 32.74 11.53 15.38
N VAL A 375 31.63 10.82 15.26
CA VAL A 375 31.01 10.06 16.36
C VAL A 375 31.67 8.71 16.56
N THR A 376 32.01 8.01 15.46
CA THR A 376 32.45 6.62 15.49
C THR A 376 33.91 6.39 15.16
N GLY A 377 34.59 7.40 14.59
CA GLY A 377 35.95 7.26 14.06
C GLY A 377 36.04 6.51 12.73
N LYS A 378 34.89 5.99 12.20
CA LYS A 378 34.83 5.20 10.97
C LYS A 378 34.12 5.97 9.85
N GLU A 379 34.36 5.57 8.61
CA GLU A 379 33.71 6.13 7.42
C GLU A 379 32.57 5.21 6.95
N LEU A 380 31.52 5.82 6.40
CA LEU A 380 30.49 5.11 5.65
C LEU A 380 31.04 4.70 4.28
N THR A 381 30.62 3.52 3.79
CA THR A 381 31.11 2.96 2.52
C THR A 381 29.95 2.47 1.64
N GLY A 382 30.23 2.15 0.38
CA GLY A 382 29.24 1.64 -0.57
C GLY A 382 28.10 2.61 -0.81
N LEU A 383 26.86 2.15 -0.80
CA LEU A 383 25.67 3.00 -0.98
C LEU A 383 25.53 4.06 0.12
N ALA A 384 26.04 3.78 1.32
CA ALA A 384 25.98 4.69 2.46
C ALA A 384 27.03 5.82 2.42
N ALA A 385 28.00 5.79 1.50
CA ALA A 385 29.15 6.71 1.46
C ALA A 385 28.80 8.20 1.48
N ASN A 386 27.62 8.57 0.96
CA ASN A 386 27.14 9.95 0.91
C ASN A 386 26.17 10.31 2.06
N GLY A 387 26.12 9.50 3.10
CA GLY A 387 25.20 9.67 4.23
C GLY A 387 24.02 8.69 4.20
N ILE A 388 23.31 8.64 5.33
CA ILE A 388 22.18 7.72 5.54
C ILE A 388 21.05 8.43 6.26
N ILE A 389 19.83 7.96 6.02
CA ILE A 389 18.63 8.36 6.78
C ILE A 389 18.31 7.24 7.78
N HIS A 390 18.19 7.62 9.04
CA HIS A 390 17.73 6.72 10.10
C HIS A 390 16.21 6.69 10.10
N LEU A 391 15.67 5.54 9.75
CA LEU A 391 14.26 5.22 9.87
C LEU A 391 14.07 4.33 11.10
N ILE A 392 13.21 4.76 12.02
CA ILE A 392 12.95 4.07 13.28
C ILE A 392 11.45 4.14 13.58
N ASN A 393 10.94 3.20 14.33
CA ASN A 393 9.56 3.28 14.84
C ASN A 393 9.57 2.96 16.35
N SER A 394 8.48 3.27 17.02
CA SER A 394 8.33 3.04 18.48
C SER A 394 8.14 1.56 18.88
N GLY A 395 8.65 0.63 18.07
CA GLY A 395 8.55 -0.81 18.32
C GLY A 395 7.27 -1.45 17.80
N ALA A 396 6.59 -0.77 16.89
CA ALA A 396 5.27 -1.14 16.37
C ALA A 396 5.29 -1.58 14.90
N THR A 397 6.45 -1.73 14.26
CA THR A 397 6.53 -2.06 12.84
C THR A 397 6.52 -3.56 12.55
N THR A 398 6.17 -3.93 11.32
CA THR A 398 6.10 -5.34 10.87
C THR A 398 7.40 -6.10 11.04
N LEU A 399 7.33 -7.36 11.49
CA LEU A 399 8.48 -8.26 11.60
C LEU A 399 9.03 -8.72 10.24
N ASP A 400 8.24 -8.62 9.16
CA ASP A 400 8.73 -8.78 7.78
C ASP A 400 9.87 -7.80 7.47
N GLY A 401 9.83 -6.62 8.09
CA GLY A 401 10.86 -5.57 7.98
C GLY A 401 12.25 -5.97 8.45
N THR A 402 12.41 -7.09 9.15
CA THR A 402 13.71 -7.69 9.47
C THR A 402 14.52 -8.02 8.22
N GLY A 403 13.86 -8.26 7.06
CA GLY A 403 14.50 -8.67 5.81
C GLY A 403 15.06 -10.10 5.86
N GLN A 404 14.52 -10.97 6.71
CA GLN A 404 14.95 -12.38 6.83
C GLN A 404 14.35 -13.29 5.77
N GLN A 405 13.32 -12.84 5.06
CA GLN A 405 12.81 -13.51 3.86
C GLN A 405 13.77 -13.29 2.69
N THR A 406 13.73 -14.15 1.69
CA THR A 406 14.63 -14.05 0.54
C THR A 406 13.87 -14.11 -0.79
N ASN A 407 14.32 -13.31 -1.76
CA ASN A 407 13.83 -13.37 -3.14
C ASN A 407 14.41 -14.61 -3.89
N ALA A 408 14.07 -14.76 -5.15
CA ALA A 408 14.54 -15.88 -5.99
C ALA A 408 16.07 -15.91 -6.19
N GLN A 409 16.75 -14.79 -5.96
CA GLN A 409 18.21 -14.65 -6.02
C GLN A 409 18.90 -14.91 -4.67
N GLY A 410 18.12 -15.18 -3.61
CA GLY A 410 18.64 -15.38 -2.26
C GLY A 410 18.94 -14.07 -1.52
N GLU A 411 18.53 -12.92 -2.05
CA GLU A 411 18.75 -11.62 -1.43
C GLU A 411 17.63 -11.29 -0.41
N PRO A 412 17.91 -10.45 0.61
CA PRO A 412 16.92 -10.02 1.59
C PRO A 412 15.67 -9.41 0.93
N ALA A 413 14.50 -9.79 1.41
CA ALA A 413 13.22 -9.40 0.82
C ALA A 413 12.10 -9.30 1.86
N MET A 414 10.99 -8.68 1.45
CA MET A 414 9.68 -8.82 2.07
C MET A 414 8.74 -9.41 1.00
N LYS A 415 8.17 -10.59 1.26
CA LYS A 415 7.40 -11.38 0.29
C LYS A 415 5.89 -11.22 0.49
N PRO A 416 5.07 -11.45 -0.54
CA PRO A 416 3.65 -11.71 -0.33
C PRO A 416 3.48 -12.95 0.54
N HIS A 417 2.47 -12.97 1.39
CA HIS A 417 2.31 -14.02 2.40
C HIS A 417 2.30 -15.45 1.81
N TRP A 418 1.72 -15.66 0.63
CA TRP A 418 1.70 -16.98 -0.05
C TRP A 418 3.06 -17.47 -0.58
N GLU A 419 4.09 -16.65 -0.51
CA GLU A 419 5.47 -16.99 -0.90
C GLU A 419 6.39 -17.16 0.32
N ILE A 420 5.92 -16.83 1.52
CA ILE A 420 6.69 -16.96 2.75
C ILE A 420 6.67 -18.42 3.21
N SER A 421 7.83 -18.97 3.53
CA SER A 421 7.96 -20.29 4.14
C SER A 421 7.94 -20.21 5.68
N GLU A 422 7.60 -21.31 6.36
CA GLU A 422 7.68 -21.39 7.83
C GLU A 422 9.09 -21.10 8.35
N ALA A 423 10.13 -21.57 7.67
CA ALA A 423 11.51 -21.28 8.04
C ALA A 423 11.88 -19.79 7.93
N GLU A 424 11.31 -19.05 6.98
CA GLU A 424 11.48 -17.59 6.88
C GLU A 424 10.71 -16.86 7.98
N MET A 425 9.51 -17.33 8.31
CA MET A 425 8.75 -16.84 9.46
C MET A 425 9.56 -17.00 10.75
N GLU A 426 10.10 -18.20 11.01
CA GLU A 426 10.93 -18.47 12.18
C GLU A 426 12.15 -17.54 12.26
N LYS A 427 12.84 -17.31 11.15
CA LYS A 427 13.98 -16.36 11.10
C LYS A 427 13.57 -14.93 11.41
N CYS A 428 12.40 -14.47 10.97
CA CYS A 428 11.89 -13.14 11.33
C CYS A 428 11.64 -13.04 12.85
N LEU A 429 11.06 -14.08 13.45
CA LEU A 429 10.83 -14.16 14.89
C LEU A 429 12.14 -14.19 15.68
N GLU A 430 13.10 -15.02 15.27
CA GLU A 430 14.42 -15.10 15.90
C GLU A 430 15.22 -13.79 15.82
N ALA A 431 15.05 -13.03 14.73
CA ALA A 431 15.71 -11.73 14.54
C ALA A 431 15.07 -10.60 15.37
N THR A 432 13.93 -10.85 16.02
CA THR A 432 13.18 -9.84 16.77
C THR A 432 13.35 -10.04 18.28
N THR A 433 13.77 -8.98 18.97
CA THR A 433 13.82 -8.93 20.44
C THR A 433 12.65 -8.09 20.95
N TRP A 434 12.03 -8.50 22.03
CA TRP A 434 10.94 -7.78 22.68
C TRP A 434 11.42 -7.10 23.95
N TYR A 435 11.55 -5.78 23.94
CA TYR A 435 11.97 -5.03 25.11
C TYR A 435 10.79 -4.53 25.92
N PRO A 436 10.87 -4.58 27.26
CA PRO A 436 9.92 -3.86 28.11
C PRO A 436 9.87 -2.38 27.71
N ALA A 437 8.67 -1.85 27.53
CA ALA A 437 8.46 -0.48 27.08
C ALA A 437 9.13 0.53 28.03
N ASN A 438 9.72 1.57 27.46
CA ASN A 438 10.30 2.67 28.22
C ASN A 438 9.20 3.46 28.96
N ARG A 439 9.12 3.32 30.27
CA ARG A 439 8.06 3.91 31.11
C ARG A 439 8.14 5.43 31.28
N ASP A 440 9.16 6.07 30.74
CA ASP A 440 9.16 7.54 30.59
C ASP A 440 8.24 7.99 29.45
N TYR A 441 8.02 7.14 28.44
CA TYR A 441 7.09 7.36 27.34
C TYR A 441 5.77 6.60 27.53
N PHE A 442 5.84 5.34 27.96
CA PHE A 442 4.73 4.40 28.10
C PHE A 442 4.51 4.03 29.58
N ARG A 443 3.88 4.91 30.36
CA ARG A 443 3.70 4.72 31.80
C ARG A 443 2.98 3.43 32.16
N GLY A 444 2.01 3.02 31.33
CA GLY A 444 1.26 1.77 31.47
C GLY A 444 2.10 0.50 31.27
N GLY A 445 3.24 0.61 30.58
CA GLY A 445 4.11 -0.52 30.26
C GLY A 445 3.85 -1.10 28.88
N GLY A 446 3.97 -2.43 28.75
CA GLY A 446 3.88 -3.16 27.49
C GLY A 446 5.25 -3.58 26.96
N PHE A 447 5.30 -3.97 25.70
CA PHE A 447 6.51 -4.44 25.03
C PHE A 447 6.64 -3.82 23.64
N SER A 448 7.88 -3.50 23.26
CA SER A 448 8.24 -2.96 21.93
C SER A 448 9.12 -3.96 21.20
N SER A 449 8.88 -4.17 19.90
CA SER A 449 9.78 -4.96 19.06
C SER A 449 11.05 -4.19 18.76
N ASN A 450 12.16 -4.92 18.62
CA ASN A 450 13.43 -4.38 18.16
C ASN A 450 14.08 -5.34 17.18
N PHE A 451 14.59 -4.80 16.10
CA PHE A 451 15.43 -5.48 15.11
C PHE A 451 16.19 -4.47 14.26
N LEU A 452 17.23 -4.93 13.59
CA LEU A 452 17.90 -4.18 12.53
C LEU A 452 17.50 -4.80 11.18
N SER A 453 16.92 -3.99 10.30
CA SER A 453 16.61 -4.43 8.93
C SER A 453 17.88 -4.79 8.17
N LYS A 454 17.87 -5.92 7.46
CA LYS A 454 18.98 -6.26 6.55
C LYS A 454 19.12 -5.23 5.44
N GLY A 455 20.36 -4.95 5.06
CA GLY A 455 20.67 -4.13 3.90
C GLY A 455 20.44 -4.86 2.58
N GLY A 456 20.40 -4.09 1.49
CA GLY A 456 20.27 -4.60 0.13
C GLY A 456 18.84 -4.71 -0.38
N MET A 457 17.83 -4.51 0.45
CA MET A 457 16.44 -4.49 -0.03
C MET A 457 16.17 -3.23 -0.86
N PRO A 458 15.72 -3.35 -2.11
CA PRO A 458 15.12 -2.21 -2.80
C PRO A 458 13.82 -1.83 -2.08
N VAL A 459 13.64 -0.55 -1.79
CA VAL A 459 12.46 -0.06 -1.06
C VAL A 459 12.00 1.28 -1.63
N THR A 460 10.74 1.60 -1.36
CA THR A 460 10.13 2.89 -1.70
C THR A 460 9.53 3.50 -0.45
N MET A 461 10.04 4.64 -0.04
CA MET A 461 9.45 5.46 1.02
C MET A 461 8.35 6.34 0.43
N THR A 462 7.19 6.34 1.06
CA THR A 462 5.99 7.03 0.58
C THR A 462 5.32 7.80 1.70
N ARG A 463 4.82 9.00 1.40
CA ARG A 463 4.04 9.82 2.35
C ARG A 463 2.90 10.52 1.64
N LEU A 464 1.71 10.45 2.23
CA LEU A 464 0.58 11.30 1.86
C LEU A 464 0.52 12.52 2.79
N ASN A 465 0.34 13.71 2.23
CA ASN A 465 0.10 14.94 2.99
C ASN A 465 -1.17 15.62 2.50
N LEU A 466 -1.86 16.32 3.39
CA LEU A 466 -3.01 17.17 3.05
C LEU A 466 -2.55 18.62 3.08
N VAL A 467 -2.61 19.28 1.93
CA VAL A 467 -2.18 20.67 1.76
C VAL A 467 -3.41 21.56 1.57
N LYS A 468 -3.62 22.53 2.45
CA LYS A 468 -4.76 23.44 2.37
C LYS A 468 -4.75 24.20 1.05
N GLY A 469 -5.86 24.16 0.34
CA GLY A 469 -6.02 24.78 -0.98
C GLY A 469 -5.62 23.90 -2.16
N LEU A 470 -4.91 22.79 -1.91
CA LEU A 470 -4.54 21.81 -2.92
C LEU A 470 -5.27 20.47 -2.73
N GLY A 471 -5.40 20.01 -1.49
CA GLY A 471 -5.87 18.68 -1.15
C GLY A 471 -4.72 17.71 -0.88
N PRO A 472 -4.93 16.40 -1.11
CA PRO A 472 -3.89 15.41 -0.90
C PRO A 472 -2.77 15.54 -1.92
N VAL A 473 -1.53 15.30 -1.47
CA VAL A 473 -0.34 15.16 -2.31
C VAL A 473 0.47 13.96 -1.85
N LEU A 474 1.08 13.25 -2.79
CA LEU A 474 1.91 12.09 -2.51
C LEU A 474 3.39 12.45 -2.70
N GLN A 475 4.25 11.96 -1.80
CA GLN A 475 5.72 12.03 -1.92
C GLN A 475 6.27 10.62 -2.04
N ILE A 476 7.29 10.43 -2.88
CA ILE A 476 7.87 9.11 -3.21
C ILE A 476 9.40 9.23 -3.27
N ALA A 477 10.09 8.40 -2.50
CA ALA A 477 11.54 8.26 -2.56
C ALA A 477 11.93 6.77 -2.67
N GLU A 478 12.31 6.34 -3.86
CA GLU A 478 12.91 5.02 -4.07
C GLU A 478 14.35 4.99 -3.56
N GLY A 479 14.78 3.86 -3.03
CA GLY A 479 16.13 3.67 -2.53
C GLY A 479 16.39 2.25 -2.05
N TRP A 480 17.28 2.11 -1.10
CA TRP A 480 17.67 0.81 -0.56
C TRP A 480 17.81 0.87 0.96
N THR A 481 17.51 -0.25 1.61
CA THR A 481 18.07 -0.49 2.95
C THR A 481 19.56 -0.74 2.82
N VAL A 482 20.34 -0.31 3.80
CA VAL A 482 21.79 -0.51 3.79
C VAL A 482 22.28 -1.12 5.08
N GLU A 483 23.30 -1.95 4.99
CA GLU A 483 24.09 -2.37 6.15
C GLU A 483 25.22 -1.39 6.37
N ILE A 484 25.49 -1.10 7.63
CA ILE A 484 26.64 -0.33 8.07
C ILE A 484 27.47 -1.19 9.02
N ASP A 485 28.72 -0.81 9.23
CA ASP A 485 29.60 -1.52 10.17
C ASP A 485 28.89 -1.71 11.53
N PRO A 486 28.87 -2.93 12.11
CA PRO A 486 28.14 -3.21 13.35
C PRO A 486 28.51 -2.32 14.54
N GLU A 487 29.78 -1.89 14.61
CA GLU A 487 30.22 -0.97 15.67
C GLU A 487 29.71 0.45 15.41
N VAL A 488 29.66 0.89 14.13
CA VAL A 488 29.03 2.15 13.73
C VAL A 488 27.54 2.11 14.09
N HIS A 489 26.82 1.04 13.71
CA HIS A 489 25.43 0.87 14.07
C HIS A 489 25.24 1.01 15.58
N LYS A 490 25.96 0.24 16.38
CA LYS A 490 25.88 0.28 17.84
C LYS A 490 26.03 1.69 18.42
N LEU A 491 27.05 2.43 17.96
CA LEU A 491 27.33 3.78 18.47
C LEU A 491 26.28 4.81 18.05
N LEU A 492 25.66 4.65 16.86
CA LEU A 492 24.58 5.52 16.41
C LEU A 492 23.26 5.18 17.12
N ASP A 493 22.97 3.89 17.28
CA ASP A 493 21.76 3.39 17.94
C ASP A 493 21.74 3.77 19.44
N GLU A 494 22.87 3.77 20.12
CA GLU A 494 23.02 4.25 21.51
C GLU A 494 22.63 5.73 21.70
N ARG A 495 22.56 6.51 20.62
CA ARG A 495 22.14 7.92 20.63
C ARG A 495 20.65 8.11 20.38
N THR A 496 19.91 7.03 20.19
CA THR A 496 18.47 7.02 19.94
C THR A 496 17.76 6.16 21.00
N ASP A 497 16.75 5.38 20.63
CA ASP A 497 16.17 4.40 21.52
C ASP A 497 16.49 2.97 21.05
N ARG A 498 17.41 2.30 21.75
CA ARG A 498 17.86 0.94 21.47
C ARG A 498 16.79 -0.14 21.69
N THR A 499 15.61 0.22 22.14
CA THR A 499 14.46 -0.72 22.29
C THR A 499 13.56 -0.74 21.07
N TRP A 500 13.86 0.06 20.02
CA TRP A 500 13.03 0.19 18.83
C TRP A 500 13.74 -0.30 17.57
N PRO A 501 12.99 -0.77 16.56
CA PRO A 501 13.60 -1.29 15.33
C PRO A 501 14.25 -0.19 14.51
N THR A 502 15.32 -0.53 13.81
CA THR A 502 16.07 0.39 12.97
C THR A 502 16.15 -0.10 11.54
N THR A 503 15.91 0.81 10.60
CA THR A 503 16.19 0.64 9.18
C THR A 503 17.09 1.77 8.72
N TRP A 504 18.27 1.44 8.20
CA TRP A 504 19.16 2.41 7.55
C TRP A 504 18.77 2.55 6.09
N PHE A 505 18.41 3.74 5.65
CA PHE A 505 17.89 4.00 4.31
C PHE A 505 18.78 4.97 3.54
N VAL A 506 19.01 4.65 2.26
CA VAL A 506 19.67 5.53 1.30
C VAL A 506 18.75 5.70 0.09
N PRO A 507 18.32 6.95 -0.21
CA PRO A 507 17.51 7.21 -1.39
C PRO A 507 18.33 7.08 -2.67
N ARG A 508 17.70 6.73 -3.77
CA ARG A 508 18.27 6.82 -5.10
C ARG A 508 18.36 8.29 -5.52
N LEU A 509 19.56 8.77 -5.72
CA LEU A 509 19.82 10.14 -6.14
C LEU A 509 19.55 10.30 -7.66
N CYS A 510 19.15 11.49 -8.07
CA CYS A 510 18.93 11.88 -9.47
C CYS A 510 19.02 13.40 -9.61
N ASP A 511 18.98 13.90 -10.86
CA ASP A 511 19.16 15.32 -11.24
C ASP A 511 17.97 16.23 -10.85
N LYS A 512 17.16 15.84 -9.87
CA LYS A 512 16.07 16.66 -9.34
C LYS A 512 16.50 17.31 -8.02
N PRO A 513 16.18 18.58 -7.76
CA PRO A 513 16.66 19.32 -6.58
C PRO A 513 16.40 18.61 -5.25
N ALA A 514 15.26 17.95 -5.10
CA ALA A 514 14.92 17.21 -3.88
C ALA A 514 15.74 15.92 -3.69
N PHE A 515 16.48 15.48 -4.71
CA PHE A 515 17.21 14.21 -4.74
C PHE A 515 18.69 14.37 -5.18
N GLU A 516 19.23 15.58 -5.11
CA GLU A 516 20.65 15.85 -5.44
C GLU A 516 21.61 15.14 -4.48
N ASP A 517 21.25 15.07 -3.20
CA ASP A 517 21.97 14.34 -2.16
C ASP A 517 20.99 13.77 -1.10
N VAL A 518 21.53 12.98 -0.18
CA VAL A 518 20.72 12.35 0.89
C VAL A 518 20.11 13.40 1.84
N TYR A 519 20.85 14.48 2.10
CA TYR A 519 20.35 15.59 2.92
C TYR A 519 19.13 16.26 2.28
N SER A 520 19.17 16.51 0.97
CA SER A 520 18.08 17.16 0.23
C SER A 520 16.79 16.34 0.32
N VAL A 521 16.87 15.00 0.29
CA VAL A 521 15.70 14.13 0.47
C VAL A 521 15.12 14.33 1.87
N MET A 522 15.93 14.27 2.92
CA MET A 522 15.51 14.49 4.30
C MET A 522 14.93 15.89 4.50
N ASN A 523 15.58 16.91 3.98
CA ASN A 523 15.18 18.31 4.13
C ASN A 523 13.86 18.65 3.42
N ASN A 524 13.57 17.96 2.31
CA ASN A 524 12.34 18.16 1.54
C ASN A 524 11.22 17.18 1.89
N TRP A 525 11.47 16.19 2.77
CA TRP A 525 10.44 15.26 3.22
C TRP A 525 9.43 15.98 4.10
N GLY A 526 8.18 16.00 3.68
CA GLY A 526 7.14 16.88 4.22
C GLY A 526 6.46 16.38 5.51
N ALA A 527 6.99 15.37 6.19
CA ALA A 527 6.39 14.81 7.41
C ALA A 527 7.43 14.11 8.30
N ASN A 528 7.04 13.83 9.54
CA ASN A 528 7.84 13.02 10.47
C ASN A 528 7.77 11.52 10.19
N HIS A 529 6.80 11.05 9.42
CA HIS A 529 6.62 9.63 9.10
C HIS A 529 6.79 9.33 7.60
N GLY A 530 7.09 8.06 7.31
CA GLY A 530 7.13 7.47 5.98
C GLY A 530 6.71 6.00 6.02
N ALA A 531 5.92 5.58 5.04
CA ALA A 531 5.59 4.18 4.80
C ALA A 531 6.65 3.58 3.88
N ILE A 532 7.20 2.42 4.24
CA ILE A 532 8.24 1.76 3.45
C ILE A 532 7.67 0.49 2.81
N SER A 533 7.64 0.47 1.50
CA SER A 533 7.26 -0.68 0.68
C SER A 533 8.51 -1.38 0.13
N TYR A 534 8.52 -2.71 0.12
CA TYR A 534 9.56 -3.46 -0.60
C TYR A 534 9.40 -3.29 -2.11
N GLY A 535 10.52 -3.05 -2.79
CA GLY A 535 10.61 -2.83 -4.23
C GLY A 535 10.66 -1.35 -4.63
N HIS A 536 11.15 -1.07 -5.83
CA HIS A 536 11.06 0.24 -6.47
C HIS A 536 9.70 0.33 -7.16
N ILE A 537 8.67 0.73 -6.42
CA ILE A 537 7.27 0.78 -6.87
C ILE A 537 6.76 2.20 -7.17
N GLY A 538 7.66 3.17 -7.24
CA GLY A 538 7.30 4.56 -7.45
C GLY A 538 6.47 4.79 -8.72
N GLN A 539 6.79 4.07 -9.80
CA GLN A 539 6.02 4.12 -11.05
C GLN A 539 4.57 3.62 -10.90
N ASP A 540 4.35 2.57 -10.08
CA ASP A 540 3.01 2.03 -9.81
C ASP A 540 2.22 2.98 -8.89
N LEU A 541 2.90 3.59 -7.90
CA LEU A 541 2.33 4.62 -7.02
C LEU A 541 1.90 5.86 -7.81
N ILE A 542 2.69 6.34 -8.78
CA ILE A 542 2.32 7.47 -9.65
C ILE A 542 1.08 7.12 -10.48
N THR A 543 1.02 5.89 -11.01
CA THR A 543 -0.15 5.42 -11.76
C THR A 543 -1.41 5.37 -10.88
N LEU A 544 -1.30 4.81 -9.67
CA LEU A 544 -2.37 4.78 -8.67
C LEU A 544 -2.84 6.19 -8.28
N ALA A 545 -1.89 7.06 -7.91
CA ALA A 545 -2.17 8.43 -7.49
C ALA A 545 -2.91 9.23 -8.58
N SER A 546 -2.49 9.07 -9.86
CA SER A 546 -3.15 9.74 -10.98
C SER A 546 -4.58 9.23 -11.21
N MET A 547 -4.89 7.95 -10.96
CA MET A 547 -6.26 7.43 -10.97
C MET A 547 -7.12 8.06 -9.87
N LEU A 548 -6.57 8.24 -8.69
CA LEU A 548 -7.21 8.89 -7.55
C LEU A 548 -7.23 10.41 -7.65
N ARG A 549 -6.60 10.97 -8.68
CA ARG A 549 -6.44 12.43 -8.86
C ARG A 549 -5.69 13.09 -7.70
N ILE A 550 -4.68 12.39 -7.20
CA ILE A 550 -3.74 12.84 -6.18
C ILE A 550 -2.43 13.19 -6.88
N PRO A 551 -1.97 14.45 -6.90
CA PRO A 551 -0.71 14.80 -7.54
C PRO A 551 0.48 14.27 -6.72
N VAL A 552 1.55 13.93 -7.42
CA VAL A 552 2.84 13.57 -6.81
C VAL A 552 3.74 14.80 -6.83
N CYS A 553 4.11 15.31 -5.66
CA CYS A 553 4.87 16.56 -5.54
C CYS A 553 6.39 16.37 -5.44
N MET A 554 6.86 15.15 -5.23
CA MET A 554 8.27 14.80 -5.09
C MET A 554 8.46 13.32 -5.42
N HIS A 555 9.32 13.01 -6.38
CA HIS A 555 9.68 11.63 -6.71
C HIS A 555 11.01 11.55 -7.46
N ASN A 556 11.72 10.43 -7.32
CA ASN A 556 12.95 10.10 -8.04
C ASN A 556 12.74 9.01 -9.12
N VAL A 557 11.50 8.81 -9.56
CA VAL A 557 11.17 7.88 -10.65
C VAL A 557 11.62 8.46 -12.00
N ASP A 558 12.20 7.59 -12.85
CA ASP A 558 12.57 7.98 -14.22
C ASP A 558 11.30 8.40 -14.99
N GLU A 559 11.35 9.57 -15.62
CA GLU A 559 10.20 10.14 -16.34
C GLU A 559 9.70 9.25 -17.49
N LYS A 560 10.58 8.46 -18.11
CA LYS A 560 10.21 7.51 -19.16
C LYS A 560 9.30 6.36 -18.66
N LYS A 561 9.36 6.08 -17.37
CA LYS A 561 8.55 5.04 -16.71
C LYS A 561 7.20 5.55 -16.21
N ILE A 562 6.96 6.86 -16.23
CA ILE A 562 5.71 7.46 -15.73
C ILE A 562 4.57 7.14 -16.71
N PHE A 563 3.52 6.52 -16.17
CA PHE A 563 2.31 6.19 -16.91
C PHE A 563 1.08 6.81 -16.23
N ARG A 564 0.38 7.68 -16.96
CA ARG A 564 -0.70 8.55 -16.47
C ARG A 564 -1.82 8.65 -17.48
N PRO A 565 -3.02 9.17 -17.10
CA PRO A 565 -4.08 9.45 -18.07
C PRO A 565 -3.58 10.36 -19.19
N ALA A 566 -3.95 10.05 -20.43
CA ALA A 566 -3.47 10.78 -21.62
C ALA A 566 -3.77 12.28 -21.56
N ALA A 567 -4.89 12.67 -20.96
CA ALA A 567 -5.30 14.06 -20.80
C ALA A 567 -4.31 14.92 -20.00
N TRP A 568 -3.48 14.31 -19.12
CA TRP A 568 -2.48 15.05 -18.33
C TRP A 568 -1.46 15.78 -19.20
N ASN A 569 -1.17 15.28 -20.40
CA ASN A 569 -0.23 15.93 -21.32
C ASN A 569 -0.70 17.34 -21.76
N ALA A 570 -2.01 17.61 -21.75
CA ALA A 570 -2.56 18.94 -22.06
C ALA A 570 -2.25 19.99 -20.97
N PHE A 571 -1.83 19.56 -19.78
CA PHE A 571 -1.53 20.45 -18.66
C PHE A 571 -0.05 20.86 -18.56
N GLY A 572 0.80 20.41 -19.47
CA GLY A 572 2.19 20.83 -19.61
C GLY A 572 3.17 19.68 -19.83
N MET A 573 4.41 20.05 -20.19
CA MET A 573 5.50 19.10 -20.45
C MET A 573 6.25 18.71 -19.16
N ASP A 574 6.27 19.60 -18.17
CA ASP A 574 6.75 19.30 -16.81
C ASP A 574 5.78 18.35 -16.13
N LYS A 575 6.21 17.11 -15.92
CA LYS A 575 5.31 16.04 -15.51
C LYS A 575 4.76 16.23 -14.10
N GLU A 576 5.54 16.69 -13.13
CA GLU A 576 5.05 16.97 -11.79
C GLU A 576 4.06 18.14 -11.77
N GLY A 577 4.40 19.23 -12.47
CA GLY A 577 3.51 20.38 -12.60
C GLY A 577 2.25 20.06 -13.41
N ALA A 578 2.33 19.19 -14.42
CA ALA A 578 1.17 18.74 -15.18
C ALA A 578 0.24 17.89 -14.31
N ASP A 579 0.77 16.97 -13.47
CA ASP A 579 -0.02 16.21 -12.50
C ASP A 579 -0.77 17.12 -11.54
N TYR A 580 -0.06 18.08 -10.98
CA TYR A 580 -0.63 19.07 -10.07
C TYR A 580 -1.82 19.80 -10.72
N ARG A 581 -1.62 20.38 -11.89
CA ARG A 581 -2.66 21.14 -12.61
C ARG A 581 -3.83 20.25 -13.03
N ALA A 582 -3.57 19.06 -13.53
CA ALA A 582 -4.60 18.12 -13.94
C ALA A 582 -5.46 17.66 -12.74
N CYS A 583 -4.83 17.19 -11.67
CA CYS A 583 -5.53 16.71 -10.47
C CYS A 583 -6.38 17.82 -9.84
N THR A 584 -5.84 19.05 -9.73
CA THR A 584 -6.59 20.21 -9.20
C THR A 584 -7.79 20.56 -10.10
N THR A 585 -7.61 20.51 -11.43
CA THR A 585 -8.68 20.86 -12.39
C THR A 585 -9.81 19.84 -12.37
N TYR A 586 -9.48 18.55 -12.38
CA TYR A 586 -10.48 17.49 -12.36
C TYR A 586 -11.14 17.30 -10.98
N GLY A 587 -10.43 17.65 -9.90
CA GLY A 587 -10.90 17.42 -8.53
C GLY A 587 -11.01 15.94 -8.15
N PRO A 588 -11.55 15.63 -6.95
CA PRO A 588 -11.67 14.25 -6.47
C PRO A 588 -12.55 13.36 -7.35
N ILE A 589 -12.26 12.06 -7.38
CA ILE A 589 -12.96 11.11 -8.27
C ILE A 589 -14.40 10.82 -7.82
N TYR A 590 -14.68 10.87 -6.51
CA TYR A 590 -15.99 10.49 -5.94
C TYR A 590 -16.82 11.70 -5.45
N LYS A 591 -16.48 12.90 -5.91
CA LYS A 591 -17.21 14.12 -5.56
C LYS A 591 -18.35 14.39 -6.51
#